data_c249c227cce5d5b3572c8efa91e593df
#
_entry.id   c249c227cce5d5b3572c8efa91e593df
#
_cell.length_a   1.000
_cell.length_b   1.000
_cell.length_c   1.000
_cell.angle_alpha   90.00
_cell.angle_beta   90.00
_cell.angle_gamma   90.00
#
_symmetry.space_group_name_H-M   'P 1'
#
loop_
_entity.id
_entity.type
_entity.pdbx_description
1 polymer ?
#
loop_
_entity_poly.entity_id
_entity_poly.type
_entity_poly.pdbx_seq_one_letter_code
_entity_poly.pdbx_strand_id
1 'polypeptide(L)'
;MHKDARVLPNNSLIEGDICIIGSGAAGLSMAMDWMNTPYKVILLEGGGFEYDDKIQDLYAGKTTGQRYYPLKSARLHYFGGTTGHWAGFCSTFDDIDFEKRDYIPHSGWPISKKDLEPFYKMAHKNVELGAYEYDWKYWQKIHPEWKPLFNDDSVIWNKIWQFSPPTQFGTKYKDTILKANNIHLYTYANVVDITANENISAIKDRRLFQK
;
A
#
# COMPACT_ATOMS: atom_id res chain seq x y z
N MET A 1 6.47 -13.48 14.24
CA MET A 1 6.76 -12.97 15.61
C MET A 1 6.37 -11.49 15.67
N HIS A 2 5.77 -11.04 16.80
CA HIS A 2 5.44 -9.60 17.01
C HIS A 2 6.14 -9.05 18.27
N LYS A 3 6.61 -7.80 18.19
CA LYS A 3 7.14 -7.03 19.31
C LYS A 3 6.69 -5.57 19.24
N ASP A 4 6.39 -5.00 20.40
CA ASP A 4 6.24 -3.56 20.56
C ASP A 4 7.66 -2.94 20.66
N ALA A 5 8.00 -2.03 19.78
CA ALA A 5 9.34 -1.44 19.76
C ALA A 5 9.64 -0.58 20.98
N ARG A 6 8.61 -0.09 21.67
CA ARG A 6 8.76 0.74 22.90
C ARG A 6 9.37 -0.02 24.08
N VAL A 7 9.29 -1.37 24.08
CA VAL A 7 9.88 -2.19 25.15
C VAL A 7 11.28 -2.69 24.81
N LEU A 8 11.79 -2.37 23.63
CA LEU A 8 13.16 -2.73 23.26
C LEU A 8 14.17 -1.82 23.95
N PRO A 9 15.33 -2.35 24.37
CA PRO A 9 16.42 -1.50 24.84
C PRO A 9 16.86 -0.49 23.79
N ASN A 10 17.31 0.69 24.25
CA ASN A 10 17.88 1.68 23.34
C ASN A 10 19.09 1.08 22.58
N ASN A 11 19.24 1.46 21.33
CA ASN A 11 20.28 0.96 20.43
C ASN A 11 20.22 -0.56 20.13
N SER A 12 19.03 -1.18 20.30
CA SER A 12 18.84 -2.57 19.86
C SER A 12 19.10 -2.68 18.37
N LEU A 13 19.96 -3.61 17.98
CA LEU A 13 20.18 -3.98 16.59
C LEU A 13 19.19 -5.07 16.19
N ILE A 14 18.48 -4.86 15.09
CA ILE A 14 17.55 -5.81 14.51
C ILE A 14 18.01 -6.12 13.08
N GLU A 15 18.38 -7.35 12.85
CA GLU A 15 18.89 -7.81 11.57
C GLU A 15 17.83 -8.63 10.84
N GLY A 16 17.81 -8.52 9.51
CA GLY A 16 16.95 -9.29 8.62
C GLY A 16 17.43 -9.15 7.18
N ASP A 17 16.96 -10.04 6.32
CA ASP A 17 17.31 -10.03 4.91
C ASP A 17 16.52 -8.97 4.14
N ILE A 18 15.27 -8.78 4.55
CA ILE A 18 14.33 -7.83 3.94
C ILE A 18 13.73 -6.95 5.03
N CYS A 19 13.65 -5.66 4.77
CA CYS A 19 12.95 -4.73 5.63
C CYS A 19 11.86 -3.99 4.86
N ILE A 20 10.63 -4.14 5.34
CA ILE A 20 9.44 -3.46 4.85
C ILE A 20 9.07 -2.36 5.84
N ILE A 21 8.96 -1.14 5.37
CA ILE A 21 8.60 0.03 6.19
C ILE A 21 7.14 0.39 5.92
N GLY A 22 6.32 0.27 6.94
CA GLY A 22 4.87 0.49 6.91
C GLY A 22 4.07 -0.79 6.64
N SER A 23 3.04 -1.02 7.43
CA SER A 23 2.12 -2.15 7.33
C SER A 23 0.76 -1.76 6.72
N GLY A 24 0.74 -0.79 5.81
CA GLY A 24 -0.42 -0.52 4.97
C GLY A 24 -0.63 -1.60 3.90
N ALA A 25 -1.58 -1.39 2.98
CA ALA A 25 -1.90 -2.36 1.93
C ALA A 25 -0.68 -2.86 1.16
N ALA A 26 0.21 -1.96 0.75
CA ALA A 26 1.42 -2.31 0.00
C ALA A 26 2.39 -3.14 0.85
N GLY A 27 2.71 -2.68 2.06
CA GLY A 27 3.67 -3.38 2.93
C GLY A 27 3.16 -4.75 3.38
N LEU A 28 1.87 -4.88 3.69
CA LEU A 28 1.27 -6.18 4.02
C LEU A 28 1.24 -7.13 2.82
N SER A 29 0.92 -6.64 1.61
CA SER A 29 0.99 -7.45 0.40
C SER A 29 2.41 -7.96 0.15
N MET A 30 3.41 -7.07 0.22
CA MET A 30 4.82 -7.47 0.09
C MET A 30 5.23 -8.48 1.17
N ALA A 31 4.83 -8.27 2.43
CA ALA A 31 5.15 -9.20 3.51
C ALA A 31 4.54 -10.60 3.25
N MET A 32 3.30 -10.66 2.74
CA MET A 32 2.65 -11.92 2.40
C MET A 32 3.34 -12.66 1.26
N ASP A 33 3.86 -11.95 0.25
CA ASP A 33 4.61 -12.56 -0.86
C ASP A 33 5.92 -13.22 -0.39
N TRP A 34 6.52 -12.71 0.69
CA TRP A 34 7.73 -13.28 1.29
C TRP A 34 7.47 -14.33 2.38
N MET A 35 6.19 -14.63 2.69
CA MET A 35 5.87 -15.69 3.66
C MET A 35 6.37 -17.05 3.16
N ASN A 36 6.80 -17.88 4.13
CA ASN A 36 7.30 -19.23 3.88
C ASN A 36 8.54 -19.31 2.96
N THR A 37 9.24 -18.21 2.79
CA THR A 37 10.55 -18.18 2.16
C THR A 37 11.66 -18.32 3.22
N PRO A 38 12.90 -18.64 2.84
CA PRO A 38 14.03 -18.72 3.79
C PRO A 38 14.47 -17.35 4.32
N TYR A 39 13.98 -16.25 3.77
CA TYR A 39 14.37 -14.90 4.14
C TYR A 39 13.66 -14.42 5.41
N LYS A 40 14.43 -13.82 6.31
CA LYS A 40 13.90 -13.15 7.50
C LYS A 40 13.41 -11.76 7.13
N VAL A 41 12.10 -11.56 7.20
CA VAL A 41 11.45 -10.28 6.88
C VAL A 41 11.22 -9.48 8.14
N ILE A 42 11.69 -8.24 8.17
CA ILE A 42 11.40 -7.26 9.21
C ILE A 42 10.32 -6.32 8.68
N LEU A 43 9.15 -6.34 9.32
CA LEU A 43 8.05 -5.42 9.03
C LEU A 43 7.96 -4.38 10.13
N LEU A 44 8.17 -3.11 9.79
CA LEU A 44 8.14 -1.98 10.73
C LEU A 44 6.84 -1.20 10.52
N GLU A 45 6.09 -0.99 11.61
CA GLU A 45 4.89 -0.16 11.63
C GLU A 45 5.03 0.95 12.66
N GLY A 46 4.77 2.19 12.26
CA GLY A 46 4.89 3.36 13.13
C GLY A 46 3.85 3.41 14.24
N GLY A 47 2.65 2.86 13.99
CA GLY A 47 1.57 2.76 14.99
C GLY A 47 1.44 1.39 15.63
N GLY A 48 0.40 1.22 16.41
CA GLY A 48 -0.02 -0.04 17.01
C GLY A 48 -1.03 -0.79 16.15
N PHE A 49 -1.77 -1.71 16.75
CA PHE A 49 -2.90 -2.39 16.09
C PHE A 49 -4.18 -1.56 16.11
N GLU A 50 -4.27 -0.62 17.02
CA GLU A 50 -5.43 0.26 17.20
C GLU A 50 -5.05 1.71 16.91
N TYR A 51 -6.04 2.53 16.61
CA TYR A 51 -5.86 3.96 16.42
C TYR A 51 -5.39 4.62 17.71
N ASP A 52 -4.38 5.49 17.60
CA ASP A 52 -3.82 6.28 18.70
C ASP A 52 -3.63 7.72 18.23
N ASP A 53 -4.31 8.67 18.88
CA ASP A 53 -4.26 10.09 18.52
C ASP A 53 -2.84 10.66 18.53
N LYS A 54 -1.99 10.23 19.49
CA LYS A 54 -0.61 10.72 19.61
C LYS A 54 0.26 10.25 18.44
N ILE A 55 0.04 9.01 18.00
CA ILE A 55 0.73 8.45 16.84
C ILE A 55 0.20 9.09 15.55
N GLN A 56 -1.12 9.27 15.46
CA GLN A 56 -1.74 9.94 14.33
C GLN A 56 -1.28 11.39 14.18
N ASP A 57 -0.98 12.08 15.28
CA ASP A 57 -0.46 13.45 15.29
C ASP A 57 0.91 13.59 14.61
N LEU A 58 1.67 12.50 14.45
CA LEU A 58 2.91 12.53 13.66
C LEU A 58 2.67 12.85 12.18
N TYR A 59 1.45 12.70 11.69
CA TYR A 59 1.04 13.15 10.35
C TYR A 59 0.62 14.62 10.30
N ALA A 60 0.64 15.34 11.42
CA ALA A 60 0.33 16.76 11.41
C ALA A 60 1.33 17.55 10.56
N GLY A 61 0.83 18.48 9.76
CA GLY A 61 1.64 19.27 8.89
C GLY A 61 0.84 20.35 8.16
N LYS A 62 1.54 21.18 7.40
CA LYS A 62 0.93 22.22 6.57
C LYS A 62 0.85 21.73 5.13
N THR A 63 -0.28 21.94 4.50
CA THR A 63 -0.43 21.80 3.05
C THR A 63 -0.13 23.12 2.39
N THR A 64 0.68 23.12 1.33
CA THR A 64 1.00 24.29 0.51
C THR A 64 0.63 23.99 -0.95
N GLY A 65 0.35 25.06 -1.72
CA GLY A 65 -0.09 24.92 -3.10
C GLY A 65 -1.61 24.68 -3.19
N GLN A 66 -2.04 23.63 -3.87
CA GLN A 66 -3.47 23.33 -4.03
C GLN A 66 -4.08 22.86 -2.71
N ARG A 67 -5.36 23.19 -2.52
CA ARG A 67 -6.15 22.75 -1.35
C ARG A 67 -6.18 21.21 -1.28
N TYR A 68 -5.85 20.67 -0.13
CA TYR A 68 -5.85 19.23 0.15
C TYR A 68 -6.52 18.97 1.50
N TYR A 69 -6.93 17.73 1.74
CA TYR A 69 -7.45 17.31 3.04
C TYR A 69 -6.39 17.46 4.13
N PRO A 70 -6.79 17.66 5.40
CA PRO A 70 -5.85 17.63 6.51
C PRO A 70 -5.05 16.33 6.49
N LEU A 71 -3.71 16.41 6.58
CA LEU A 71 -2.84 15.24 6.48
C LEU A 71 -3.17 14.15 7.49
N LYS A 72 -3.59 14.55 8.70
CA LYS A 72 -4.02 13.64 9.77
C LYS A 72 -5.28 12.83 9.44
N SER A 73 -6.16 13.35 8.58
CA SER A 73 -7.39 12.66 8.17
C SER A 73 -7.25 11.93 6.83
N ALA A 74 -6.22 12.27 6.03
CA ALA A 74 -6.00 11.67 4.73
C ALA A 74 -5.38 10.26 4.79
N ARG A 75 -4.73 9.91 5.90
CA ARG A 75 -4.06 8.61 6.10
C ARG A 75 -4.15 8.19 7.55
N LEU A 76 -4.09 6.87 7.78
CA LEU A 76 -4.09 6.29 9.12
C LEU A 76 -2.72 5.72 9.46
N HIS A 77 -2.27 5.96 10.69
CA HIS A 77 -0.97 5.57 11.20
C HIS A 77 -1.10 4.44 12.21
N TYR A 78 -1.48 3.27 11.73
CA TYR A 78 -1.56 2.02 12.49
C TYR A 78 -1.55 0.82 11.55
N PHE A 79 -1.48 -0.38 12.09
CA PHE A 79 -1.42 -1.63 11.34
C PHE A 79 -2.62 -1.79 10.39
N GLY A 80 -2.34 -1.98 9.10
CA GLY A 80 -3.32 -1.96 8.02
C GLY A 80 -3.45 -0.61 7.32
N GLY A 81 -2.96 0.47 7.96
CA GLY A 81 -2.91 1.81 7.38
C GLY A 81 -4.27 2.32 6.91
N THR A 82 -4.25 3.11 5.85
CA THR A 82 -5.41 3.82 5.32
C THR A 82 -6.53 2.90 4.81
N THR A 83 -6.28 1.58 4.64
CA THR A 83 -7.36 0.63 4.37
C THR A 83 -8.38 0.51 5.51
N GLY A 84 -8.08 1.07 6.69
CA GLY A 84 -9.02 1.15 7.81
C GLY A 84 -10.20 2.10 7.59
N HIS A 85 -10.10 3.03 6.60
CA HIS A 85 -11.17 3.99 6.31
C HIS A 85 -11.43 4.25 4.81
N TRP A 86 -10.88 3.43 3.92
CA TRP A 86 -11.12 3.61 2.48
C TRP A 86 -12.50 3.12 2.05
N ALA A 87 -12.98 3.61 0.92
CA ALA A 87 -14.30 3.25 0.40
C ALA A 87 -14.29 2.04 -0.56
N GLY A 88 -13.13 1.42 -0.80
CA GLY A 88 -13.02 0.22 -1.64
C GLY A 88 -13.02 0.46 -3.14
N PHE A 89 -12.92 1.70 -3.62
CA PHE A 89 -12.85 1.98 -5.06
C PHE A 89 -11.54 1.48 -5.66
N CYS A 90 -11.63 0.62 -6.68
CA CYS A 90 -10.50 0.03 -7.36
C CYS A 90 -10.61 0.15 -8.88
N SER A 91 -9.52 0.54 -9.51
CA SER A 91 -9.35 0.52 -10.96
C SER A 91 -7.88 0.32 -11.30
N THR A 92 -7.60 -0.10 -12.55
CA THR A 92 -6.24 -0.12 -13.08
C THR A 92 -5.82 1.26 -13.56
N PHE A 93 -4.53 1.50 -13.68
CA PHE A 93 -4.03 2.63 -14.44
C PHE A 93 -4.43 2.51 -15.91
N ASP A 94 -4.61 3.66 -16.55
CA ASP A 94 -4.84 3.74 -17.98
C ASP A 94 -3.49 3.78 -18.73
N ASP A 95 -3.49 3.48 -20.02
CA ASP A 95 -2.24 3.44 -20.81
C ASP A 95 -1.52 4.80 -20.82
N ILE A 96 -2.29 5.89 -20.81
CA ILE A 96 -1.75 7.26 -20.72
C ILE A 96 -0.95 7.53 -19.44
N ASP A 97 -1.20 6.80 -18.36
CA ASP A 97 -0.45 6.96 -17.11
C ASP A 97 1.01 6.49 -17.24
N PHE A 98 1.27 5.57 -18.18
CA PHE A 98 2.60 5.03 -18.48
C PHE A 98 3.33 5.85 -19.56
N GLU A 99 2.63 6.69 -20.31
CA GLU A 99 3.20 7.45 -21.42
C GLU A 99 4.03 8.64 -20.94
N LYS A 100 5.17 8.86 -21.59
CA LYS A 100 5.92 10.09 -21.42
C LYS A 100 5.20 11.21 -22.14
N ARG A 101 4.87 12.26 -21.41
CA ARG A 101 4.20 13.47 -21.93
C ARG A 101 5.12 14.67 -21.74
N ASP A 102 5.61 15.26 -22.81
CA ASP A 102 6.62 16.33 -22.76
C ASP A 102 6.15 17.58 -22.00
N TYR A 103 4.83 17.80 -21.94
CA TYR A 103 4.21 18.90 -21.21
C TYR A 103 4.01 18.61 -19.70
N ILE A 104 4.31 17.39 -19.22
CA ILE A 104 4.24 17.03 -17.80
C ILE A 104 5.64 16.54 -17.37
N PRO A 105 6.35 17.36 -16.56
CA PRO A 105 7.65 16.96 -16.02
C PRO A 105 7.56 15.62 -15.27
N HIS A 106 8.56 14.76 -15.47
CA HIS A 106 8.67 13.45 -14.80
C HIS A 106 7.52 12.47 -15.12
N SER A 107 6.76 12.69 -16.20
CA SER A 107 5.76 11.74 -16.68
C SER A 107 6.42 10.51 -17.34
N GLY A 108 5.64 9.44 -17.45
CA GLY A 108 6.09 8.18 -18.02
C GLY A 108 6.74 7.24 -16.99
N TRP A 109 6.41 5.98 -17.10
CA TRP A 109 6.98 4.92 -16.28
C TRP A 109 7.89 4.04 -17.14
N PRO A 110 8.98 3.45 -16.59
CA PRO A 110 9.85 2.55 -17.33
C PRO A 110 9.23 1.14 -17.51
N ILE A 111 7.93 1.00 -17.29
CA ILE A 111 7.13 -0.21 -17.42
C ILE A 111 5.82 0.12 -18.14
N SER A 112 5.15 -0.91 -18.64
CA SER A 112 3.84 -0.82 -19.29
C SER A 112 2.73 -1.36 -18.40
N LYS A 113 1.48 -1.08 -18.75
CA LYS A 113 0.30 -1.69 -18.11
C LYS A 113 0.35 -3.23 -18.14
N LYS A 114 0.86 -3.80 -19.24
CA LYS A 114 1.00 -5.25 -19.43
C LYS A 114 1.94 -5.87 -18.40
N ASP A 115 3.01 -5.17 -18.02
CA ASP A 115 3.94 -5.64 -17.00
C ASP A 115 3.28 -5.70 -15.62
N LEU A 116 2.29 -4.84 -15.35
CA LEU A 116 1.54 -4.83 -14.08
C LEU A 116 0.36 -5.80 -14.04
N GLU A 117 -0.10 -6.32 -15.17
CA GLU A 117 -1.30 -7.15 -15.24
C GLU A 117 -1.29 -8.38 -14.30
N PRO A 118 -0.18 -9.15 -14.19
CA PRO A 118 -0.12 -10.26 -13.22
C PRO A 118 -0.30 -9.79 -11.77
N PHE A 119 0.27 -8.63 -11.43
CA PHE A 119 0.18 -8.06 -10.09
C PHE A 119 -1.20 -7.48 -9.79
N TYR A 120 -1.89 -6.90 -10.78
CA TYR A 120 -3.29 -6.50 -10.62
C TYR A 120 -4.19 -7.70 -10.31
N LYS A 121 -3.99 -8.84 -10.96
CA LYS A 121 -4.74 -10.08 -10.67
C LYS A 121 -4.49 -10.59 -9.24
N MET A 122 -3.27 -10.44 -8.73
CA MET A 122 -2.94 -10.73 -7.33
C MET A 122 -3.61 -9.73 -6.39
N ALA A 123 -3.51 -8.43 -6.69
CA ALA A 123 -4.14 -7.37 -5.89
C ALA A 123 -5.66 -7.54 -5.80
N HIS A 124 -6.34 -7.97 -6.87
CA HIS A 124 -7.77 -8.31 -6.86
C HIS A 124 -8.13 -9.30 -5.75
N LYS A 125 -7.31 -10.35 -5.57
CA LYS A 125 -7.52 -11.32 -4.50
C LYS A 125 -7.33 -10.69 -3.12
N ASN A 126 -6.30 -9.84 -2.98
CA ASN A 126 -5.97 -9.20 -1.71
C ASN A 126 -7.07 -8.23 -1.26
N VAL A 127 -7.71 -7.53 -2.19
CA VAL A 127 -8.79 -6.58 -1.89
C VAL A 127 -10.19 -7.16 -2.14
N GLU A 128 -10.30 -8.48 -2.35
CA GLU A 128 -11.58 -9.21 -2.50
C GLU A 128 -12.47 -8.70 -3.64
N LEU A 129 -11.85 -8.31 -4.75
CA LEU A 129 -12.57 -8.00 -5.98
C LEU A 129 -12.98 -9.28 -6.72
N GLY A 130 -13.98 -9.14 -7.60
CA GLY A 130 -14.43 -10.20 -8.49
C GLY A 130 -13.47 -10.49 -9.64
N ALA A 131 -14.02 -10.82 -10.81
CA ALA A 131 -13.24 -11.07 -12.01
C ALA A 131 -12.37 -9.87 -12.37
N TYR A 132 -11.12 -10.13 -12.80
CA TYR A 132 -10.24 -9.10 -13.32
C TYR A 132 -10.72 -8.67 -14.72
N GLU A 133 -11.72 -7.82 -14.75
CA GLU A 133 -12.33 -7.35 -15.98
C GLU A 133 -12.70 -5.88 -15.88
N TYR A 134 -12.16 -5.06 -16.76
CA TYR A 134 -12.37 -3.60 -16.80
C TYR A 134 -12.89 -3.12 -18.16
N ASP A 135 -13.19 -4.05 -19.09
CA ASP A 135 -13.84 -3.69 -20.35
C ASP A 135 -15.33 -3.40 -20.11
N TRP A 136 -15.74 -2.20 -20.44
CA TRP A 136 -17.14 -1.78 -20.41
C TRP A 136 -18.05 -2.74 -21.18
N LYS A 137 -17.62 -3.20 -22.38
CA LYS A 137 -18.43 -4.09 -23.23
C LYS A 137 -18.68 -5.47 -22.61
N TYR A 138 -17.73 -5.95 -21.78
CA TYR A 138 -17.93 -7.17 -21.01
C TYR A 138 -19.06 -7.00 -20.00
N TRP A 139 -19.03 -5.93 -19.24
CA TRP A 139 -20.04 -5.66 -18.21
C TRP A 139 -21.41 -5.37 -18.80
N GLN A 140 -21.48 -4.71 -19.95
CA GLN A 140 -22.74 -4.48 -20.68
C GLN A 140 -23.40 -5.77 -21.13
N LYS A 141 -22.64 -6.84 -21.47
CA LYS A 141 -23.21 -8.16 -21.79
C LYS A 141 -23.86 -8.81 -20.58
N ILE A 142 -23.31 -8.60 -19.37
CA ILE A 142 -23.83 -9.14 -18.12
C ILE A 142 -25.02 -8.31 -17.63
N HIS A 143 -24.95 -7.00 -17.87
CA HIS A 143 -25.94 -6.01 -17.48
C HIS A 143 -26.49 -5.26 -18.71
N PRO A 144 -27.39 -5.86 -19.51
CA PRO A 144 -27.90 -5.26 -20.74
C PRO A 144 -28.65 -3.94 -20.52
N GLU A 145 -29.15 -3.73 -19.31
CA GLU A 145 -29.83 -2.50 -18.90
C GLU A 145 -28.86 -1.31 -18.74
N TRP A 146 -27.57 -1.56 -18.59
CA TRP A 146 -26.57 -0.50 -18.48
C TRP A 146 -26.31 0.12 -19.86
N LYS A 147 -26.39 1.45 -19.92
CA LYS A 147 -26.09 2.21 -21.14
C LYS A 147 -24.80 2.98 -20.95
N PRO A 148 -23.95 3.03 -21.98
CA PRO A 148 -22.78 3.87 -21.92
C PRO A 148 -23.20 5.34 -21.77
N LEU A 149 -22.45 6.11 -21.02
CA LEU A 149 -22.68 7.56 -20.91
C LEU A 149 -22.37 8.26 -22.26
N PHE A 150 -21.38 7.73 -22.96
CA PHE A 150 -20.97 8.19 -24.30
C PHE A 150 -20.83 6.98 -25.23
N ASN A 151 -21.24 7.16 -26.50
CA ASN A 151 -21.17 6.12 -27.53
C ASN A 151 -19.90 6.23 -28.40
N ASP A 152 -19.20 7.35 -28.31
CA ASP A 152 -17.96 7.60 -29.04
C ASP A 152 -16.78 7.61 -28.05
N ASP A 153 -15.92 6.61 -28.17
CA ASP A 153 -14.75 6.41 -27.30
C ASP A 153 -13.49 7.13 -27.83
N SER A 154 -13.61 7.99 -28.85
CA SER A 154 -12.45 8.67 -29.47
C SER A 154 -11.83 9.75 -28.57
N VAL A 155 -12.64 10.42 -27.74
CA VAL A 155 -12.22 11.51 -26.85
C VAL A 155 -12.57 11.22 -25.40
N ILE A 156 -13.72 10.60 -25.15
CA ILE A 156 -14.23 10.28 -23.81
C ILE A 156 -14.63 8.82 -23.82
N TRP A 157 -14.09 8.03 -22.86
CA TRP A 157 -14.41 6.62 -22.75
C TRP A 157 -15.09 6.28 -21.40
N ASN A 158 -15.85 5.19 -21.42
CA ASN A 158 -16.50 4.68 -20.25
C ASN A 158 -15.50 3.83 -19.43
N LYS A 159 -15.25 4.19 -18.18
CA LYS A 159 -14.32 3.48 -17.30
C LYS A 159 -15.07 2.69 -16.25
N ILE A 160 -14.65 1.45 -16.04
CA ILE A 160 -15.17 0.59 -14.98
C ILE A 160 -14.34 0.77 -13.71
N TRP A 161 -15.06 0.94 -12.61
CA TRP A 161 -14.53 0.84 -11.26
C TRP A 161 -15.16 -0.36 -10.57
N GLN A 162 -14.34 -1.15 -9.91
CA GLN A 162 -14.83 -2.24 -9.07
C GLN A 162 -14.75 -1.83 -7.59
N PHE A 163 -15.58 -2.45 -6.77
CA PHE A 163 -15.68 -2.13 -5.35
C PHE A 163 -15.24 -3.32 -4.52
N SER A 164 -14.18 -3.13 -3.75
CA SER A 164 -13.85 -4.00 -2.63
C SER A 164 -14.94 -3.91 -1.55
N PRO A 165 -15.18 -4.94 -0.72
CA PRO A 165 -16.14 -4.91 0.41
C PRO A 165 -15.69 -4.13 1.66
N PRO A 166 -15.24 -2.95 1.61
CA PRO A 166 -13.89 -2.37 1.58
C PRO A 166 -12.93 -3.09 2.55
N THR A 167 -12.16 -3.99 2.02
CA THR A 167 -11.25 -4.86 2.76
C THR A 167 -10.29 -4.08 3.64
N GLN A 168 -10.41 -4.24 4.95
CA GLN A 168 -9.48 -3.67 5.92
C GLN A 168 -8.30 -4.62 6.12
N PHE A 169 -7.13 -4.26 5.60
CA PHE A 169 -5.94 -5.10 5.63
C PHE A 169 -5.47 -5.43 7.05
N GLY A 170 -5.56 -4.46 7.96
CA GLY A 170 -5.21 -4.66 9.36
C GLY A 170 -6.07 -5.70 10.05
N THR A 171 -7.34 -5.78 9.72
CA THR A 171 -8.27 -6.79 10.28
C THR A 171 -8.09 -8.13 9.59
N LYS A 172 -8.11 -8.13 8.26
CA LYS A 172 -8.10 -9.36 7.47
C LYS A 172 -6.79 -10.15 7.57
N TYR A 173 -5.65 -9.46 7.52
CA TYR A 173 -4.34 -10.09 7.41
C TYR A 173 -3.52 -10.15 8.70
N LYS A 174 -4.03 -9.58 9.81
CA LYS A 174 -3.34 -9.57 11.10
C LYS A 174 -2.87 -10.97 11.52
N ASP A 175 -3.79 -11.89 11.59
CA ASP A 175 -3.49 -13.26 12.03
C ASP A 175 -2.53 -13.98 11.10
N THR A 176 -2.67 -13.76 9.79
CA THR A 176 -1.77 -14.30 8.77
C THR A 176 -0.33 -13.85 9.01
N ILE A 177 -0.12 -12.57 9.20
CA ILE A 177 1.20 -12.00 9.48
C ILE A 177 1.75 -12.46 10.82
N LEU A 178 0.92 -12.49 11.88
CA LEU A 178 1.35 -12.90 13.22
C LEU A 178 1.75 -14.37 13.32
N LYS A 179 1.12 -15.24 12.50
CA LYS A 179 1.41 -16.69 12.44
C LYS A 179 2.58 -17.02 11.51
N ALA A 180 3.02 -16.09 10.67
CA ALA A 180 4.13 -16.33 9.76
C ALA A 180 5.45 -16.50 10.53
N ASN A 181 6.19 -17.58 10.25
CA ASN A 181 7.40 -17.94 10.98
C ASN A 181 8.57 -17.01 10.67
N ASN A 182 8.65 -16.51 9.45
CA ASN A 182 9.75 -15.68 8.95
C ASN A 182 9.44 -14.17 8.93
N ILE A 183 8.22 -13.75 9.31
CA ILE A 183 7.86 -12.33 9.41
C ILE A 183 8.00 -11.85 10.86
N HIS A 184 8.81 -10.83 11.07
CA HIS A 184 9.03 -10.19 12.36
C HIS A 184 8.44 -8.78 12.33
N LEU A 185 7.22 -8.64 12.88
CA LEU A 185 6.51 -7.38 12.98
C LEU A 185 6.96 -6.60 14.21
N TYR A 186 7.30 -5.34 14.02
CA TYR A 186 7.56 -4.37 15.09
C TYR A 186 6.54 -3.23 14.96
N THR A 187 5.70 -3.08 15.97
CA THR A 187 4.77 -1.95 16.10
C THR A 187 5.41 -0.81 16.87
N TYR A 188 4.89 0.40 16.72
CA TYR A 188 5.47 1.62 17.29
C TYR A 188 6.94 1.83 16.89
N ALA A 189 7.28 1.38 15.69
CA ALA A 189 8.60 1.42 15.10
C ALA A 189 8.65 2.49 14.00
N ASN A 190 8.67 3.74 14.42
CA ASN A 190 8.66 4.89 13.50
C ASN A 190 10.06 5.08 12.92
N VAL A 191 10.21 4.87 11.62
CA VAL A 191 11.49 5.06 10.92
C VAL A 191 11.70 6.54 10.67
N VAL A 192 12.78 7.08 11.19
CA VAL A 192 13.12 8.52 11.08
C VAL A 192 14.29 8.79 10.14
N ASP A 193 15.10 7.77 9.84
CA ASP A 193 16.23 7.89 8.94
C ASP A 193 16.55 6.57 8.26
N ILE A 194 17.11 6.64 7.06
CA ILE A 194 17.58 5.50 6.28
C ILE A 194 18.99 5.82 5.80
N THR A 195 19.97 5.13 6.35
CA THR A 195 21.35 5.27 5.93
C THR A 195 21.73 4.13 4.99
N ALA A 196 22.20 4.45 3.81
CA ALA A 196 22.70 3.47 2.83
C ALA A 196 24.19 3.60 2.67
N ASN A 197 24.86 2.49 2.33
CA ASN A 197 26.24 2.49 1.87
C ASN A 197 26.34 3.00 0.43
N GLU A 198 27.55 3.31 -0.03
CA GLU A 198 27.84 3.67 -1.43
C GLU A 198 27.34 2.62 -2.44
N ASN A 199 27.27 1.35 -2.03
CA ASN A 199 26.53 0.29 -2.73
C ASN A 199 25.12 0.25 -2.18
N ILE A 200 24.16 0.73 -2.95
CA ILE A 200 22.71 0.85 -2.64
C ILE A 200 22.04 -0.48 -2.20
N SER A 201 22.77 -1.58 -2.11
CA SER A 201 22.27 -2.92 -1.80
C SER A 201 21.99 -3.18 -0.31
N ALA A 202 22.39 -2.31 0.62
CA ALA A 202 22.15 -2.53 2.04
C ALA A 202 21.86 -1.24 2.81
N ILE A 203 20.77 -1.23 3.58
CA ILE A 203 20.49 -0.20 4.58
C ILE A 203 21.28 -0.55 5.83
N LYS A 204 22.27 0.26 6.20
CA LYS A 204 23.17 -0.03 7.34
C LYS A 204 22.61 0.37 8.69
N ASP A 205 21.87 1.47 8.76
CA ASP A 205 21.44 2.03 10.05
C ASP A 205 19.97 2.39 10.02
N ARG A 206 19.27 2.02 11.08
CA ARG A 206 17.85 2.35 11.27
C ARG A 206 17.67 2.85 12.68
N ARG A 207 17.32 4.09 12.81
CA ARG A 207 16.94 4.65 14.11
C ARG A 207 15.45 4.48 14.29
N LEU A 208 15.06 3.64 15.22
CA LEU A 208 13.69 3.59 15.71
C LEU A 208 13.52 4.70 16.73
N PHE A 209 12.55 5.56 16.53
CA PHE A 209 12.24 6.62 17.48
C PHE A 209 11.47 6.01 18.64
N GLN A 210 12.10 5.99 19.81
CA GLN A 210 11.43 5.74 21.08
C GLN A 210 11.24 7.10 21.76
N LYS A 211 10.03 7.46 22.10
CA LYS A 211 9.69 8.45 23.12
C LYS A 211 9.08 7.76 24.30
#